data_06ae09870b3cf9b98fe1ebe8b805bf6b
#
_entry.id   06ae09870b3cf9b98fe1ebe8b805bf6b
#
_cell.length_a   1.000
_cell.length_b   1.000
_cell.length_c   1.000
_cell.angle_alpha   90.00
_cell.angle_beta   90.00
_cell.angle_gamma   90.00
#
_symmetry.space_group_name_H-M   'P 1'
#
loop_
_entity.id
_entity.type
_entity.pdbx_description
1 polymer ?
#
loop_
_entity_poly.entity_id
_entity_poly.type
_entity_poly.pdbx_seq_one_letter_code
_entity_poly.pdbx_strand_id
1 'polypeptide(L)'
;MKCPFCGVQNRDRVLETRTLNEGSAIKRRRECEACLRRFTTQEEIEELQVFVVKGDNRREAFDRNKIVHGMQLACKGRQISIEALETVAGDIERMLYNRLEKEIPARDIGDLVMDRLKELDQVAYVRFASVYRQFEDATQFKEIVNLLSRRTAKK
;
A
#
# COMPACT_ATOMS: atom_id res chain seq x y z
N MET A 1 5.98 -21.04 24.80
CA MET A 1 6.90 -19.90 24.56
C MET A 1 8.11 -19.99 25.47
N LYS A 2 9.24 -19.31 25.20
CA LYS A 2 10.42 -19.34 26.08
C LYS A 2 10.25 -18.31 27.21
N CYS A 3 10.40 -18.75 28.46
CA CYS A 3 10.34 -17.85 29.62
C CYS A 3 11.53 -16.88 29.62
N PRO A 4 11.33 -15.54 29.72
CA PRO A 4 12.43 -14.58 29.70
C PRO A 4 13.30 -14.61 30.98
N PHE A 5 12.83 -15.25 32.05
CA PHE A 5 13.53 -15.27 33.34
C PHE A 5 14.35 -16.53 33.58
N CYS A 6 13.83 -17.71 33.27
CA CYS A 6 14.51 -18.98 33.52
C CYS A 6 14.86 -19.75 32.24
N GLY A 7 14.47 -19.26 31.07
CA GLY A 7 14.82 -19.86 29.78
C GLY A 7 14.05 -21.12 29.40
N VAL A 8 13.20 -21.66 30.29
CA VAL A 8 12.43 -22.87 30.00
C VAL A 8 11.44 -22.64 28.86
N GLN A 9 11.27 -23.61 27.97
CA GLN A 9 10.39 -23.48 26.80
C GLN A 9 9.08 -24.24 27.03
N ASN A 10 8.00 -23.63 26.51
CA ASN A 10 6.66 -24.23 26.43
C ASN A 10 6.10 -24.76 27.77
N ARG A 11 6.48 -24.12 28.89
CA ARG A 11 5.96 -24.37 30.22
C ARG A 11 5.43 -23.08 30.82
N ASP A 12 4.40 -22.53 30.19
CA ASP A 12 3.72 -21.33 30.61
C ASP A 12 2.22 -21.47 30.38
N ARG A 13 1.44 -20.89 31.28
CA ARG A 13 -0.02 -20.79 31.18
C ARG A 13 -0.44 -19.35 30.93
N VAL A 14 -1.48 -19.16 30.15
CA VAL A 14 -2.09 -17.85 29.92
C VAL A 14 -3.05 -17.54 31.08
N LEU A 15 -2.83 -16.43 31.75
CA LEU A 15 -3.69 -15.95 32.84
C LEU A 15 -4.79 -15.05 32.33
N GLU A 16 -4.48 -14.21 31.32
CA GLU A 16 -5.38 -13.20 30.79
C GLU A 16 -5.05 -12.94 29.33
N THR A 17 -6.09 -12.68 28.54
CA THR A 17 -5.99 -12.25 27.14
C THR A 17 -6.81 -10.99 26.93
N ARG A 18 -6.23 -9.97 26.29
CA ARG A 18 -6.91 -8.74 25.90
C ARG A 18 -6.60 -8.42 24.44
N THR A 19 -7.61 -7.98 23.72
CA THR A 19 -7.43 -7.40 22.38
C THR A 19 -6.99 -5.94 22.50
N LEU A 20 -6.09 -5.51 21.64
CA LEU A 20 -5.59 -4.15 21.50
C LEU A 20 -5.84 -3.65 20.07
N ASN A 21 -5.80 -2.33 19.90
CA ASN A 21 -5.85 -1.68 18.58
C ASN A 21 -7.01 -2.22 17.71
N GLU A 22 -8.24 -2.16 18.24
CA GLU A 22 -9.47 -2.57 17.54
C GLU A 22 -9.42 -4.03 16.99
N GLY A 23 -8.63 -4.90 17.62
CA GLY A 23 -8.54 -6.31 17.23
C GLY A 23 -7.29 -6.68 16.43
N SER A 24 -6.44 -5.72 16.04
CA SER A 24 -5.22 -5.98 15.27
C SER A 24 -4.06 -6.56 16.08
N ALA A 25 -4.14 -6.51 17.42
CA ALA A 25 -3.14 -7.08 18.31
C ALA A 25 -3.78 -7.80 19.51
N ILE A 26 -3.09 -8.80 20.02
CA ILE A 26 -3.51 -9.58 21.20
C ILE A 26 -2.41 -9.51 22.25
N LYS A 27 -2.76 -9.00 23.44
CA LYS A 27 -1.88 -9.00 24.61
C LYS A 27 -2.25 -10.15 25.54
N ARG A 28 -1.26 -10.98 25.90
CA ARG A 28 -1.46 -12.09 26.84
C ARG A 28 -0.55 -11.95 28.04
N ARG A 29 -1.13 -12.05 29.24
CA ARG A 29 -0.40 -12.16 30.49
C ARG A 29 -0.18 -13.64 30.78
N ARG A 30 1.07 -14.04 30.95
CA ARG A 30 1.48 -15.42 31.11
C ARG A 30 2.20 -15.64 32.45
N GLU A 31 2.14 -16.84 32.97
CA GLU A 31 2.89 -17.26 34.15
C GLU A 31 3.70 -18.51 33.81
N CYS A 32 5.01 -18.45 34.07
CA CYS A 32 5.88 -19.61 33.89
C CYS A 32 5.62 -20.66 34.98
N GLU A 33 5.35 -21.90 34.60
CA GLU A 33 5.10 -22.98 35.55
C GLU A 33 6.36 -23.45 36.28
N ALA A 34 7.56 -23.16 35.73
CA ALA A 34 8.83 -23.58 36.34
C ALA A 34 9.34 -22.57 37.38
N CYS A 35 9.29 -21.25 37.10
CA CYS A 35 9.81 -20.23 38.01
C CYS A 35 8.73 -19.32 38.62
N LEU A 36 7.45 -19.55 38.30
CA LEU A 36 6.26 -18.85 38.78
C LEU A 36 6.25 -17.33 38.50
N ARG A 37 7.20 -16.84 37.71
CA ARG A 37 7.25 -15.43 37.31
C ARG A 37 6.28 -15.16 36.17
N ARG A 38 5.72 -13.94 36.19
CA ARG A 38 4.76 -13.48 35.19
C ARG A 38 5.45 -12.61 34.16
N PHE A 39 5.06 -12.80 32.89
CA PHE A 39 5.51 -11.99 31.76
C PHE A 39 4.35 -11.74 30.81
N THR A 40 4.50 -10.73 30.00
CA THR A 40 3.49 -10.34 29.02
C THR A 40 4.03 -10.56 27.62
N THR A 41 3.19 -11.04 26.73
CA THR A 41 3.48 -11.22 25.30
C THR A 41 2.45 -10.43 24.50
N GLN A 42 2.86 -9.97 23.31
CA GLN A 42 2.01 -9.34 22.34
C GLN A 42 2.14 -10.10 21.03
N GLU A 43 1.01 -10.41 20.44
CA GLU A 43 0.91 -10.97 19.10
C GLU A 43 0.34 -9.88 18.21
N GLU A 44 1.00 -9.59 17.12
CA GLU A 44 0.58 -8.64 16.09
C GLU A 44 0.62 -9.31 14.74
N ILE A 45 -0.21 -8.84 13.82
CA ILE A 45 -0.13 -9.27 12.43
C ILE A 45 1.18 -8.75 11.87
N GLU A 46 2.03 -9.63 11.36
CA GLU A 46 3.26 -9.22 10.68
C GLU A 46 2.88 -8.48 9.39
N GLU A 47 3.18 -7.18 9.33
CA GLU A 47 3.00 -6.41 8.12
C GLU A 47 3.96 -6.91 7.05
N LEU A 48 3.41 -7.35 5.93
CA LEU A 48 4.21 -7.69 4.76
C LEU A 48 4.88 -6.42 4.23
N GLN A 49 6.20 -6.31 4.39
CA GLN A 49 6.95 -5.24 3.74
C GLN A 49 6.98 -5.51 2.23
N VAL A 50 6.28 -4.64 1.49
CA VAL A 50 6.31 -4.64 0.03
C VAL A 50 7.42 -3.71 -0.44
N PHE A 51 8.27 -4.20 -1.34
CA PHE A 51 9.32 -3.41 -1.98
C PHE A 51 8.93 -3.09 -3.42
N VAL A 52 9.23 -1.86 -3.82
CA VAL A 52 9.04 -1.39 -5.19
C VAL A 52 10.35 -1.50 -5.94
N VAL A 53 10.35 -2.22 -7.05
CA VAL A 53 11.50 -2.35 -7.94
C VAL A 53 11.40 -1.29 -9.05
N LYS A 54 12.36 -0.38 -9.07
CA LYS A 54 12.46 0.68 -10.08
C LYS A 54 13.01 0.15 -11.41
N GLY A 55 12.87 0.93 -12.50
CA GLY A 55 13.40 0.58 -13.80
C GLY A 55 14.93 0.38 -13.87
N ASP A 56 15.67 0.95 -12.92
CA ASP A 56 17.12 0.78 -12.72
C ASP A 56 17.47 -0.35 -11.73
N ASN A 57 16.52 -1.22 -11.41
CA ASN A 57 16.63 -2.32 -10.45
C ASN A 57 16.87 -1.91 -8.97
N ARG A 58 16.79 -0.62 -8.63
CA ARG A 58 16.79 -0.21 -7.22
C ARG A 58 15.52 -0.65 -6.54
N ARG A 59 15.67 -1.04 -5.26
CA ARG A 59 14.57 -1.44 -4.39
C ARG A 59 14.34 -0.35 -3.36
N GLU A 60 13.10 0.03 -3.18
CA GLU A 60 12.67 0.91 -2.11
C GLU A 60 11.42 0.36 -1.43
N ALA A 61 11.23 0.64 -0.14
CA ALA A 61 10.00 0.27 0.54
C ALA A 61 8.80 0.99 -0.12
N PHE A 62 7.68 0.28 -0.23
CA PHE A 62 6.44 0.89 -0.70
C PHE A 62 6.05 2.05 0.21
N ASP A 63 5.69 3.18 -0.39
CA ASP A 63 5.24 4.38 0.32
C ASP A 63 4.00 4.93 -0.38
N ARG A 64 2.85 4.79 0.28
CA ARG A 64 1.55 5.28 -0.17
C ARG A 64 1.58 6.78 -0.47
N ASN A 65 2.34 7.56 0.32
CA ASN A 65 2.40 9.02 0.14
C ASN A 65 3.00 9.41 -1.21
N LYS A 66 3.88 8.59 -1.78
CA LYS A 66 4.40 8.83 -3.14
C LYS A 66 3.32 8.72 -4.21
N ILE A 67 2.36 7.82 -4.03
CA ILE A 67 1.20 7.68 -4.93
C ILE A 67 0.31 8.92 -4.79
N VAL A 68 -0.06 9.30 -3.57
CA VAL A 68 -0.88 10.49 -3.30
C VAL A 68 -0.24 11.72 -3.89
N HIS A 69 1.05 11.95 -3.64
CA HIS A 69 1.78 13.10 -4.16
C HIS A 69 1.82 13.14 -5.70
N GLY A 70 2.08 12.01 -6.35
CA GLY A 70 2.07 11.91 -7.81
C GLY A 70 0.70 12.25 -8.41
N MET A 71 -0.38 11.75 -7.79
CA MET A 71 -1.74 12.07 -8.20
C MET A 71 -2.09 13.55 -7.94
N GLN A 72 -1.68 14.13 -6.80
CA GLN A 72 -1.89 15.54 -6.49
C GLN A 72 -1.28 16.46 -7.56
N LEU A 73 -0.05 16.18 -7.99
CA LEU A 73 0.61 16.94 -9.05
C LEU A 73 -0.18 16.88 -10.37
N ALA A 74 -0.67 15.71 -10.74
CA ALA A 74 -1.48 15.52 -11.95
C ALA A 74 -2.85 16.21 -11.84
N CYS A 75 -3.45 16.23 -10.65
CA CYS A 75 -4.77 16.81 -10.38
C CYS A 75 -4.73 18.31 -10.06
N LYS A 76 -3.55 18.97 -10.13
CA LYS A 76 -3.43 20.40 -9.81
C LYS A 76 -4.38 21.27 -10.65
N GLY A 77 -5.24 22.05 -9.96
CA GLY A 77 -6.25 22.87 -10.60
C GLY A 77 -7.49 22.11 -11.10
N ARG A 78 -7.67 20.86 -10.67
CA ARG A 78 -8.88 20.07 -10.89
C ARG A 78 -9.73 20.03 -9.62
N GLN A 79 -11.04 19.81 -9.75
CA GLN A 79 -11.98 19.73 -8.62
C GLN A 79 -11.99 18.30 -8.04
N ILE A 80 -10.83 17.84 -7.58
CA ILE A 80 -10.66 16.53 -6.94
C ILE A 80 -10.12 16.77 -5.54
N SER A 81 -10.80 16.26 -4.53
CA SER A 81 -10.41 16.43 -3.14
C SER A 81 -9.21 15.55 -2.79
N ILE A 82 -8.45 15.97 -1.77
CA ILE A 82 -7.31 15.19 -1.26
C ILE A 82 -7.81 13.84 -0.70
N GLU A 83 -8.95 13.83 -0.03
CA GLU A 83 -9.56 12.62 0.54
C GLU A 83 -9.90 11.59 -0.55
N ALA A 84 -10.34 12.05 -1.74
CA ALA A 84 -10.58 11.16 -2.87
C ALA A 84 -9.27 10.51 -3.36
N LEU A 85 -8.18 11.27 -3.41
CA LEU A 85 -6.86 10.75 -3.80
C LEU A 85 -6.30 9.78 -2.74
N GLU A 86 -6.49 10.08 -1.47
CA GLU A 86 -6.11 9.19 -0.37
C GLU A 86 -6.90 7.88 -0.39
N THR A 87 -8.20 7.94 -0.70
CA THR A 87 -9.03 6.75 -0.85
C THR A 87 -8.50 5.86 -1.98
N VAL A 88 -8.22 6.45 -3.15
CA VAL A 88 -7.64 5.72 -4.29
C VAL A 88 -6.28 5.10 -3.95
N ALA A 89 -5.41 5.86 -3.27
CA ALA A 89 -4.11 5.34 -2.86
C ALA A 89 -4.25 4.17 -1.88
N GLY A 90 -5.20 4.24 -0.94
CA GLY A 90 -5.51 3.14 -0.01
C GLY A 90 -6.08 1.91 -0.72
N ASP A 91 -6.88 2.09 -1.77
CA ASP A 91 -7.37 0.97 -2.57
C ASP A 91 -6.23 0.28 -3.33
N ILE A 92 -5.33 1.07 -3.93
CA ILE A 92 -4.13 0.55 -4.60
C ILE A 92 -3.26 -0.22 -3.60
N GLU A 93 -2.99 0.36 -2.43
CA GLU A 93 -2.21 -0.28 -1.37
C GLU A 93 -2.80 -1.64 -0.98
N ARG A 94 -4.12 -1.72 -0.73
CA ARG A 94 -4.80 -2.98 -0.43
C ARG A 94 -4.66 -4.01 -1.57
N MET A 95 -4.76 -3.57 -2.82
CA MET A 95 -4.59 -4.45 -3.98
C MET A 95 -3.17 -5.02 -4.04
N LEU A 96 -2.15 -4.21 -3.72
CA LEU A 96 -0.76 -4.64 -3.69
C LEU A 96 -0.49 -5.66 -2.58
N TYR A 97 -0.94 -5.38 -1.36
CA TYR A 97 -0.80 -6.32 -0.23
C TYR A 97 -1.53 -7.65 -0.46
N ASN A 98 -2.69 -7.61 -1.14
CA ASN A 98 -3.44 -8.84 -1.47
C ASN A 98 -2.75 -9.73 -2.52
N ARG A 99 -1.77 -9.21 -3.26
CA ARG A 99 -0.96 -10.04 -4.19
C ARG A 99 -0.02 -10.98 -3.45
N LEU A 100 0.25 -10.74 -2.16
CA LEU A 100 1.22 -11.50 -1.34
C LEU A 100 2.63 -11.53 -1.93
N GLU A 101 2.94 -10.61 -2.83
CA GLU A 101 4.25 -10.45 -3.46
C GLU A 101 5.10 -9.49 -2.63
N LYS A 102 6.34 -9.89 -2.35
CA LYS A 102 7.30 -9.04 -1.60
C LYS A 102 7.92 -7.94 -2.46
N GLU A 103 7.97 -8.13 -3.77
CA GLU A 103 8.56 -7.19 -4.72
C GLU A 103 7.57 -6.92 -5.85
N ILE A 104 7.29 -5.63 -6.11
CA ILE A 104 6.34 -5.19 -7.13
C ILE A 104 7.06 -4.20 -8.06
N PRO A 105 7.02 -4.40 -9.38
CA PRO A 105 7.57 -3.43 -10.32
C PRO A 105 6.88 -2.06 -10.19
N ALA A 106 7.65 -0.98 -10.19
CA ALA A 106 7.11 0.39 -10.15
C ALA A 106 6.11 0.65 -11.30
N ARG A 107 6.31 -0.02 -12.43
CA ARG A 107 5.40 0.04 -13.58
C ARG A 107 4.00 -0.45 -13.24
N ASP A 108 3.86 -1.54 -12.51
CA ASP A 108 2.55 -2.09 -12.14
C ASP A 108 1.76 -1.11 -11.28
N ILE A 109 2.47 -0.43 -10.34
CA ILE A 109 1.85 0.60 -9.49
C ILE A 109 1.40 1.79 -10.34
N GLY A 110 2.24 2.23 -11.27
CA GLY A 110 1.90 3.32 -12.17
C GLY A 110 0.70 3.01 -13.08
N ASP A 111 0.60 1.78 -13.58
CA ASP A 111 -0.54 1.35 -14.39
C ASP A 111 -1.83 1.33 -13.55
N LEU A 112 -1.78 0.88 -12.29
CA LEU A 112 -2.92 0.97 -11.36
C LEU A 112 -3.35 2.42 -11.10
N VAL A 113 -2.39 3.32 -10.87
CA VAL A 113 -2.67 4.76 -10.69
C VAL A 113 -3.32 5.35 -11.95
N MET A 114 -2.81 5.02 -13.13
CA MET A 114 -3.37 5.46 -14.41
C MET A 114 -4.80 4.99 -14.62
N ASP A 115 -5.09 3.72 -14.31
CA ASP A 115 -6.45 3.20 -14.43
C ASP A 115 -7.43 3.95 -13.53
N ARG A 116 -7.04 4.27 -12.28
CA ARG A 116 -7.86 5.05 -11.36
C ARG A 116 -8.03 6.51 -11.80
N LEU A 117 -6.96 7.17 -12.23
CA LEU A 117 -7.03 8.56 -12.73
C LEU A 117 -7.90 8.67 -13.98
N LYS A 118 -7.94 7.66 -14.84
CA LYS A 118 -8.78 7.62 -16.02
C LYS A 118 -10.28 7.67 -15.69
N GLU A 119 -10.66 7.09 -14.55
CA GLU A 119 -12.05 7.12 -14.05
C GLU A 119 -12.37 8.46 -13.36
N LEU A 120 -11.39 9.04 -12.66
CA LEU A 120 -11.55 10.26 -11.89
C LEU A 120 -11.57 11.52 -12.77
N ASP A 121 -10.53 11.70 -13.61
CA ASP A 121 -10.36 12.89 -14.44
C ASP A 121 -9.42 12.64 -15.61
N GLN A 122 -9.94 12.79 -16.82
CA GLN A 122 -9.19 12.50 -18.04
C GLN A 122 -7.97 13.44 -18.24
N VAL A 123 -8.04 14.69 -17.77
CA VAL A 123 -6.93 15.63 -17.86
C VAL A 123 -5.82 15.25 -16.89
N ALA A 124 -6.18 14.87 -15.64
CA ALA A 124 -5.22 14.36 -14.67
C ALA A 124 -4.56 13.06 -15.17
N TYR A 125 -5.33 12.15 -15.79
CA TYR A 125 -4.79 10.96 -16.43
C TYR A 125 -3.71 11.29 -17.48
N VAL A 126 -4.00 12.23 -18.41
CA VAL A 126 -3.04 12.61 -19.47
C VAL A 126 -1.78 13.26 -18.88
N ARG A 127 -1.93 14.12 -17.86
CA ARG A 127 -0.80 14.74 -17.17
C ARG A 127 0.08 13.70 -16.45
N PHE A 128 -0.54 12.76 -15.76
CA PHE A 128 0.19 11.69 -15.09
C PHE A 128 0.90 10.80 -16.12
N ALA A 129 0.20 10.40 -17.19
CA ALA A 129 0.75 9.60 -18.26
C ALA A 129 1.95 10.27 -18.95
N SER A 130 1.92 11.60 -19.13
CA SER A 130 3.01 12.33 -19.77
C SER A 130 4.34 12.26 -19.02
N VAL A 131 4.29 12.23 -17.67
CA VAL A 131 5.48 12.08 -16.82
C VAL A 131 5.84 10.60 -16.65
N TYR A 132 4.84 9.75 -16.44
CA TYR A 132 5.04 8.35 -16.10
C TYR A 132 5.54 7.53 -17.31
N ARG A 133 4.95 7.73 -18.51
CA ARG A 133 5.32 7.02 -19.74
C ARG A 133 6.50 7.63 -20.48
N GLN A 134 7.00 8.79 -20.04
CA GLN A 134 8.12 9.49 -20.67
C GLN A 134 7.93 9.59 -22.18
N PHE A 135 6.87 10.27 -22.63
CA PHE A 135 6.60 10.42 -24.08
C PHE A 135 7.80 10.99 -24.81
N GLU A 136 8.21 10.32 -25.85
CA GLU A 136 9.34 10.73 -26.70
C GLU A 136 8.91 11.78 -27.73
N ASP A 137 7.63 11.78 -28.14
CA ASP A 137 7.10 12.68 -29.13
C ASP A 137 5.62 13.06 -28.90
N ALA A 138 5.15 14.06 -29.67
CA ALA A 138 3.77 14.52 -29.63
C ALA A 138 2.76 13.48 -30.20
N THR A 139 3.22 12.46 -30.93
CA THR A 139 2.36 11.46 -31.55
C THR A 139 1.80 10.54 -30.47
N GLN A 140 2.65 10.08 -29.55
CA GLN A 140 2.25 9.26 -28.39
C GLN A 140 1.24 9.99 -27.49
N PHE A 141 1.41 11.32 -27.32
CA PHE A 141 0.46 12.13 -26.61
C PHE A 141 -0.91 12.17 -27.32
N LYS A 142 -0.92 12.39 -28.66
CA LYS A 142 -2.15 12.39 -29.47
C LYS A 142 -2.89 11.06 -29.41
N GLU A 143 -2.18 9.94 -29.43
CA GLU A 143 -2.80 8.62 -29.32
C GLU A 143 -3.58 8.44 -28.03
N ILE A 144 -3.02 8.88 -26.90
CA ILE A 144 -3.72 8.81 -25.59
C ILE A 144 -4.95 9.71 -25.59
N VAL A 145 -4.85 10.92 -26.10
CA VAL A 145 -6.00 11.84 -26.18
C VAL A 145 -7.09 11.25 -27.09
N ASN A 146 -6.73 10.67 -28.23
CA ASN A 146 -7.67 10.04 -29.14
C ASN A 146 -8.36 8.81 -28.52
N LEU A 147 -7.64 8.00 -27.73
CA LEU A 147 -8.21 6.87 -27.00
C LEU A 147 -9.26 7.30 -25.97
N LEU A 148 -9.05 8.44 -25.31
CA LEU A 148 -10.00 8.98 -24.35
C LEU A 148 -11.24 9.57 -25.05
N SER A 149 -11.06 10.31 -26.16
CA SER A 149 -12.13 10.93 -26.91
C SER A 149 -13.10 9.92 -27.54
N ARG A 150 -12.61 8.75 -27.98
CA ARG A 150 -13.45 7.68 -28.55
C ARG A 150 -14.37 7.02 -27.51
N ARG A 151 -14.03 7.06 -26.22
CA ARG A 151 -14.87 6.51 -25.14
C ARG A 151 -16.00 7.45 -24.72
N THR A 152 -15.78 8.77 -24.77
CA THR A 152 -16.83 9.77 -24.49
C THR A 152 -17.93 9.80 -25.54
N ALA A 153 -17.62 9.40 -26.77
CA ALA A 153 -18.61 9.34 -27.87
C ALA A 153 -19.53 8.10 -27.83
N LYS A 154 -19.29 7.13 -26.90
CA LYS A 154 -20.10 5.90 -26.75
C LYS A 154 -21.03 5.90 -25.52
N LYS A 155 -21.14 7.00 -24.79
CA LYS A 155 -22.10 7.22 -23.74
C LYS A 155 -23.13 8.25 -24.16
#